data_6b0f0d2841f08407ace61ee268837401
#
_entry.id   6b0f0d2841f08407ace61ee268837401
#
_cell.length_a   1.000
_cell.length_b   1.000
_cell.length_c   1.000
_cell.angle_alpha   90.00
_cell.angle_beta   90.00
_cell.angle_gamma   90.00
#
_symmetry.space_group_name_H-M   'P 1'
#
loop_
_entity.id
_entity.type
_entity.pdbx_description
1 polymer ?
#
loop_
_entity_poly.entity_id
_entity_poly.type
_entity_poly.pdbx_seq_one_letter_code
_entity_poly.pdbx_strand_id
1 'polypeptide(L)'
;MKQELLTMLCEKSFKYSPEPAFKLVSGRMSRFYVNCKPTVLHPRGMFLVGHLMFDAVRNLKLDGIGGLTFGADPIAMATAFASELAHQPIKAFSIRKTKKDHGIAKWIEGDLSPGARVVVIDDVATTGGSTIQAIERAREEGLEVVRAVVLVDRQEGGLDNIRHHVPDTRAIITRDELMAMVTGNGNKDKK
;
A
#
# COMPACT_ATOMS: atom_id res chain seq x y z
N MET A 1 -14.06 -7.10 8.37
CA MET A 1 -13.29 -6.04 7.67
C MET A 1 -12.51 -6.58 6.47
N LYS A 2 -11.59 -7.56 6.60
CA LYS A 2 -10.79 -8.04 5.45
C LYS A 2 -11.65 -8.59 4.31
N GLN A 3 -12.66 -9.42 4.61
CA GLN A 3 -13.56 -9.98 3.60
C GLN A 3 -14.35 -8.89 2.85
N GLU A 4 -14.81 -7.87 3.56
CA GLU A 4 -15.51 -6.73 2.96
C GLU A 4 -14.59 -5.90 2.05
N LEU A 5 -13.32 -5.69 2.47
CA LEU A 5 -12.34 -5.01 1.64
C LEU A 5 -12.03 -5.82 0.37
N LEU A 6 -11.92 -7.15 0.46
CA LEU A 6 -11.76 -8.04 -0.70
C LEU A 6 -12.92 -7.87 -1.69
N THR A 7 -14.16 -7.86 -1.22
CA THR A 7 -15.34 -7.62 -2.07
C THR A 7 -15.25 -6.27 -2.76
N MET A 8 -14.96 -5.19 -2.03
CA MET A 8 -14.84 -3.85 -2.60
C MET A 8 -13.69 -3.74 -3.62
N LEU A 9 -12.56 -4.38 -3.36
CA LEU A 9 -11.43 -4.40 -4.30
C LEU A 9 -11.81 -5.15 -5.59
N CYS A 10 -12.49 -6.29 -5.49
CA CYS A 10 -12.95 -7.03 -6.66
C CYS A 10 -13.93 -6.22 -7.51
N GLU A 11 -14.86 -5.50 -6.89
CA GLU A 11 -15.87 -4.71 -7.59
C GLU A 11 -15.32 -3.43 -8.22
N LYS A 12 -14.41 -2.74 -7.54
CA LYS A 12 -13.99 -1.38 -7.91
C LYS A 12 -12.56 -1.28 -8.47
N SER A 13 -11.68 -2.19 -8.08
CA SER A 13 -10.22 -2.01 -8.21
C SER A 13 -9.50 -3.15 -8.94
N PHE A 14 -10.12 -4.32 -9.05
CA PHE A 14 -9.53 -5.50 -9.66
C PHE A 14 -10.29 -5.87 -10.95
N LYS A 15 -9.53 -6.12 -12.03
CA LYS A 15 -10.09 -6.62 -13.30
C LYS A 15 -9.31 -7.87 -13.71
N TYR A 16 -10.04 -8.88 -14.13
CA TYR A 16 -9.50 -10.13 -14.64
C TYR A 16 -10.03 -10.41 -16.06
N SER A 17 -9.16 -10.95 -16.90
CA SER A 17 -9.50 -11.49 -18.22
C SER A 17 -8.84 -12.85 -18.41
N PRO A 18 -9.53 -13.86 -18.98
CA PRO A 18 -8.93 -15.15 -19.29
C PRO A 18 -7.71 -15.04 -20.20
N GLU A 19 -7.70 -14.06 -21.09
CA GLU A 19 -6.59 -13.74 -21.99
C GLU A 19 -5.84 -12.49 -21.52
N PRO A 20 -4.54 -12.33 -21.85
CA PRO A 20 -3.77 -11.15 -21.53
C PRO A 20 -4.35 -9.90 -22.20
N ALA A 21 -5.09 -9.05 -21.46
CA ALA A 21 -5.82 -7.90 -21.97
C ALA A 21 -5.31 -6.56 -21.44
N PHE A 22 -4.49 -6.55 -20.37
CA PHE A 22 -4.06 -5.32 -19.70
C PHE A 22 -2.58 -5.06 -19.93
N LYS A 23 -2.24 -3.94 -20.58
CA LYS A 23 -0.85 -3.51 -20.77
C LYS A 23 -0.34 -2.87 -19.48
N LEU A 24 0.73 -3.41 -18.91
CA LEU A 24 1.40 -2.87 -17.72
C LEU A 24 2.35 -1.72 -18.09
N VAL A 25 2.77 -0.94 -17.10
CA VAL A 25 3.77 0.13 -17.27
C VAL A 25 5.09 -0.40 -17.86
N SER A 26 5.45 -1.65 -17.54
CA SER A 26 6.61 -2.36 -18.13
C SER A 26 6.44 -2.71 -19.61
N GLY A 27 5.29 -2.46 -20.21
CA GLY A 27 4.92 -2.88 -21.57
C GLY A 27 4.41 -4.32 -21.69
N ARG A 28 4.56 -5.14 -20.65
CA ARG A 28 4.10 -6.54 -20.62
C ARG A 28 2.58 -6.60 -20.55
N MET A 29 2.00 -7.57 -21.29
CA MET A 29 0.56 -7.86 -21.21
C MET A 29 0.26 -8.75 -19.99
N SER A 30 -0.84 -8.46 -19.30
CA SER A 30 -1.29 -9.17 -18.11
C SER A 30 -2.74 -9.60 -18.23
N ARG A 31 -3.11 -10.68 -17.53
CA ARG A 31 -4.50 -11.14 -17.39
C ARG A 31 -5.28 -10.38 -16.34
N PHE A 32 -4.61 -9.59 -15.49
CA PHE A 32 -5.25 -8.83 -14.43
C PHE A 32 -4.65 -7.44 -14.29
N TYR A 33 -5.50 -6.54 -13.85
CA TYR A 33 -5.19 -5.14 -13.57
C TYR A 33 -5.67 -4.79 -12.16
N VAL A 34 -4.83 -4.10 -11.40
CA VAL A 34 -5.16 -3.61 -10.06
C VAL A 34 -4.95 -2.11 -10.02
N ASN A 35 -5.98 -1.38 -9.61
CA ASN A 35 -5.91 0.03 -9.28
C ASN A 35 -6.68 0.27 -7.99
N CYS A 36 -5.97 0.42 -6.89
CA CYS A 36 -6.58 0.55 -5.57
C CYS A 36 -7.32 1.88 -5.34
N LYS A 37 -7.05 2.93 -6.14
CA LYS A 37 -7.60 4.27 -5.94
C LYS A 37 -9.13 4.33 -5.83
N PRO A 38 -9.93 3.64 -6.68
CA PRO A 38 -11.38 3.64 -6.54
C PRO A 38 -11.88 3.08 -5.19
N THR A 39 -11.12 2.17 -4.57
CA THR A 39 -11.44 1.62 -3.25
C THR A 39 -10.89 2.51 -2.13
N VAL A 40 -9.60 2.86 -2.16
CA VAL A 40 -8.97 3.60 -1.05
C VAL A 40 -9.46 5.05 -0.92
N LEU A 41 -10.01 5.63 -2.00
CA LEU A 41 -10.64 6.96 -1.99
C LEU A 41 -12.15 6.90 -1.68
N HIS A 42 -12.76 5.72 -1.63
CA HIS A 42 -14.15 5.57 -1.23
C HIS A 42 -14.24 5.61 0.31
N PRO A 43 -15.21 6.34 0.93
CA PRO A 43 -15.29 6.48 2.39
C PRO A 43 -15.24 5.16 3.14
N ARG A 44 -16.01 4.15 2.71
CA ARG A 44 -16.00 2.83 3.33
C ARG A 44 -14.68 2.08 3.10
N GLY A 45 -14.11 2.18 1.92
CA GLY A 45 -12.80 1.59 1.59
C GLY A 45 -11.68 2.21 2.42
N MET A 46 -11.67 3.53 2.57
CA MET A 46 -10.75 4.28 3.41
C MET A 46 -10.83 3.80 4.88
N PHE A 47 -12.04 3.65 5.42
CA PHE A 47 -12.25 3.10 6.76
C PHE A 47 -11.65 1.70 6.91
N LEU A 48 -11.96 0.79 5.98
CA LEU A 48 -11.49 -0.60 6.03
C LEU A 48 -9.96 -0.69 5.91
N VAL A 49 -9.39 0.04 4.95
CA VAL A 49 -7.95 0.05 4.71
C VAL A 49 -7.20 0.66 5.90
N GLY A 50 -7.67 1.78 6.44
CA GLY A 50 -7.05 2.42 7.60
C GLY A 50 -6.96 1.48 8.80
N HIS A 51 -8.05 0.78 9.13
CA HIS A 51 -8.08 -0.15 10.26
C HIS A 51 -7.21 -1.39 10.03
N LEU A 52 -7.26 -2.00 8.83
CA LEU A 52 -6.45 -3.18 8.52
C LEU A 52 -4.94 -2.86 8.47
N MET A 53 -4.57 -1.69 7.94
CA MET A 53 -3.19 -1.22 7.96
C MET A 53 -2.73 -0.93 9.40
N PHE A 54 -3.57 -0.26 10.20
CA PHE A 54 -3.27 -0.02 11.61
C PHE A 54 -3.09 -1.34 12.37
N ASP A 55 -3.97 -2.31 12.20
CA ASP A 55 -3.83 -3.65 12.81
C ASP A 55 -2.51 -4.35 12.44
N ALA A 56 -2.03 -4.12 11.20
CA ALA A 56 -0.77 -4.70 10.74
C ALA A 56 0.47 -4.07 11.41
N VAL A 57 0.34 -2.89 12.04
CA VAL A 57 1.47 -2.12 12.58
C VAL A 57 1.35 -1.77 14.06
N ARG A 58 0.17 -1.92 14.69
CA ARG A 58 -0.13 -1.45 16.06
C ARG A 58 0.76 -2.03 17.15
N ASN A 59 1.44 -3.16 16.91
CA ASN A 59 2.37 -3.76 17.90
C ASN A 59 3.76 -3.13 17.82
N LEU A 60 4.01 -2.22 16.88
CA LEU A 60 5.28 -1.52 16.74
C LEU A 60 5.21 -0.16 17.46
N LYS A 61 6.34 0.26 18.02
CA LYS A 61 6.51 1.65 18.46
C LYS A 61 6.90 2.47 17.23
N LEU A 62 5.97 3.29 16.73
CA LEU A 62 6.11 4.05 15.49
C LEU A 62 5.87 5.52 15.70
N ASP A 63 6.64 6.34 14.98
CA ASP A 63 6.44 7.78 14.88
C ASP A 63 5.63 8.14 13.62
N GLY A 64 5.75 7.33 12.55
CA GLY A 64 5.08 7.63 11.30
C GLY A 64 4.80 6.45 10.38
N ILE A 65 3.83 6.66 9.47
CA ILE A 65 3.47 5.75 8.39
C ILE A 65 3.26 6.54 7.10
N GLY A 66 3.84 6.10 5.99
CA GLY A 66 3.74 6.82 4.72
C GLY A 66 4.43 6.10 3.58
N GLY A 67 4.50 6.73 2.42
CA GLY A 67 5.12 6.15 1.23
C GLY A 67 5.09 7.10 0.05
N LEU A 68 5.33 6.55 -1.15
CA LEU A 68 5.44 7.37 -2.35
C LEU A 68 4.08 7.93 -2.79
N THR A 69 4.03 9.26 -3.01
CA THR A 69 2.83 9.94 -3.50
C THR A 69 2.46 9.43 -4.91
N PHE A 70 1.20 9.29 -5.27
CA PHE A 70 -0.05 9.46 -4.57
C PHE A 70 -0.60 8.13 -4.02
N GLY A 71 -0.04 6.97 -4.39
CA GLY A 71 -0.57 5.65 -4.04
C GLY A 71 -0.69 5.42 -2.53
N ALA A 72 0.34 5.80 -1.80
CA ALA A 72 0.41 5.64 -0.36
C ALA A 72 -0.39 6.69 0.43
N ASP A 73 -0.57 7.91 -0.08
CA ASP A 73 -1.09 9.03 0.70
C ASP A 73 -2.47 8.76 1.31
N PRO A 74 -3.50 8.30 0.56
CA PRO A 74 -4.82 8.03 1.14
C PRO A 74 -4.77 6.94 2.21
N ILE A 75 -3.90 5.95 2.04
CA ILE A 75 -3.73 4.83 2.97
C ILE A 75 -3.05 5.30 4.25
N ALA A 76 -2.00 6.12 4.13
CA ALA A 76 -1.31 6.72 5.28
C ALA A 76 -2.24 7.58 6.13
N MET A 77 -3.02 8.46 5.49
CA MET A 77 -3.99 9.33 6.17
C MET A 77 -5.08 8.51 6.87
N ALA A 78 -5.62 7.49 6.20
CA ALA A 78 -6.62 6.60 6.79
C ALA A 78 -6.07 5.81 7.98
N THR A 79 -4.81 5.37 7.90
CA THR A 79 -4.14 4.64 8.99
C THR A 79 -3.85 5.56 10.18
N ALA A 80 -3.36 6.77 9.94
CA ALA A 80 -3.14 7.77 10.97
C ALA A 80 -4.45 8.10 11.72
N PHE A 81 -5.55 8.29 10.98
CA PHE A 81 -6.86 8.53 11.57
C PHE A 81 -7.35 7.33 12.41
N ALA A 82 -7.19 6.09 11.90
CA ALA A 82 -7.54 4.88 12.65
C ALA A 82 -6.69 4.72 13.92
N SER A 83 -5.41 5.10 13.88
CA SER A 83 -4.49 5.05 15.03
C SER A 83 -4.89 6.04 16.12
N GLU A 84 -5.34 7.24 15.74
CA GLU A 84 -5.86 8.25 16.68
C GLU A 84 -7.13 7.76 17.39
N LEU A 85 -8.07 7.17 16.65
CA LEU A 85 -9.28 6.58 17.23
C LEU A 85 -8.98 5.43 18.21
N ALA A 86 -7.84 4.75 18.01
CA ALA A 86 -7.38 3.69 18.90
C ALA A 86 -6.51 4.19 20.07
N HIS A 87 -6.34 5.51 20.23
CA HIS A 87 -5.46 6.15 21.24
C HIS A 87 -3.98 5.67 21.15
N GLN A 88 -3.53 5.39 19.93
CA GLN A 88 -2.13 5.04 19.61
C GLN A 88 -1.66 5.85 18.38
N PRO A 89 -1.57 7.18 18.47
CA PRO A 89 -1.41 8.04 17.32
C PRO A 89 -0.08 7.78 16.58
N ILE A 90 -0.19 7.60 15.26
CA ILE A 90 0.91 7.46 14.32
C ILE A 90 0.77 8.58 13.29
N LYS A 91 1.82 9.38 13.06
CA LYS A 91 1.79 10.47 12.08
C LYS A 91 1.76 9.94 10.65
N ALA A 92 0.99 10.56 9.77
CA ALA A 92 1.11 10.31 8.33
C ALA A 92 2.25 11.15 7.74
N PHE A 93 2.96 10.59 6.74
CA PHE A 93 3.89 11.33 5.91
C PHE A 93 3.76 10.94 4.44
N SER A 94 4.21 11.81 3.54
CA SER A 94 4.22 11.57 2.10
C SER A 94 5.63 11.71 1.54
N ILE A 95 6.01 10.85 0.61
CA ILE A 95 7.30 10.90 -0.09
C ILE A 95 7.07 11.37 -1.52
N ARG A 96 7.72 12.46 -1.90
CA ARG A 96 7.61 13.05 -3.23
C ARG A 96 8.29 12.20 -4.30
N LYS A 97 7.77 12.22 -5.53
CA LYS A 97 8.42 11.59 -6.70
C LYS A 97 9.64 12.38 -7.21
N THR A 98 9.62 13.68 -7.02
CA THR A 98 10.71 14.60 -7.37
C THR A 98 11.08 15.44 -6.16
N LYS A 99 12.36 15.75 -5.99
CA LYS A 99 12.83 16.66 -4.95
C LYS A 99 12.27 18.06 -5.19
N LYS A 100 12.02 18.81 -4.12
CA LYS A 100 11.54 20.19 -4.23
C LYS A 100 12.68 21.09 -4.73
N ASP A 101 12.41 21.85 -5.78
CA ASP A 101 13.43 22.71 -6.40
C ASP A 101 13.63 24.06 -5.67
N HIS A 102 12.72 24.41 -4.73
CA HIS A 102 12.74 25.66 -3.99
C HIS A 102 12.54 25.43 -2.48
N GLY A 103 13.32 26.15 -1.66
CA GLY A 103 13.35 26.02 -0.20
C GLY A 103 14.27 24.89 0.28
N ILE A 104 13.93 24.27 1.42
CA ILE A 104 14.66 23.09 1.91
C ILE A 104 14.30 21.91 0.99
N ALA A 105 15.30 21.39 0.29
CA ALA A 105 15.13 20.29 -0.68
C ALA A 105 14.91 18.96 0.06
N LYS A 106 13.68 18.70 0.51
CA LYS A 106 13.27 17.48 1.21
C LYS A 106 12.48 16.55 0.32
N TRP A 107 12.66 15.24 0.53
CA TRP A 107 11.82 14.19 -0.07
C TRP A 107 10.48 14.04 0.64
N ILE A 108 10.41 14.37 1.93
CA ILE A 108 9.30 14.03 2.81
C ILE A 108 8.48 15.27 3.17
N GLU A 109 7.16 15.16 3.07
CA GLU A 109 6.18 16.04 3.66
C GLU A 109 5.59 15.38 4.89
N GLY A 110 5.59 16.07 6.01
CA GLY A 110 5.13 15.59 7.32
C GLY A 110 5.99 16.11 8.46
N ASP A 111 5.55 15.85 9.68
CA ASP A 111 6.22 16.28 10.91
C ASP A 111 6.99 15.11 11.53
N LEU A 112 8.11 14.74 10.89
CA LEU A 112 9.04 13.70 11.36
C LEU A 112 10.44 14.27 11.50
N SER A 113 11.16 13.79 12.51
CA SER A 113 12.56 14.14 12.77
C SER A 113 13.49 12.97 12.38
N PRO A 114 14.76 13.23 12.04
CA PRO A 114 15.75 12.16 11.88
C PRO A 114 15.77 11.22 13.09
N GLY A 115 15.90 9.93 12.85
CA GLY A 115 15.78 8.86 13.83
C GLY A 115 14.35 8.38 14.09
N ALA A 116 13.31 9.04 13.52
CA ALA A 116 11.93 8.60 13.67
C ALA A 116 11.74 7.20 13.06
N ARG A 117 11.03 6.34 13.78
CA ARG A 117 10.72 4.96 13.38
C ARG A 117 9.46 4.92 12.53
N VAL A 118 9.58 4.46 11.31
CA VAL A 118 8.48 4.54 10.35
C VAL A 118 8.19 3.22 9.66
N VAL A 119 6.95 3.10 9.19
CA VAL A 119 6.53 2.07 8.24
C VAL A 119 6.35 2.70 6.87
N VAL A 120 6.98 2.11 5.86
CA VAL A 120 6.74 2.47 4.46
C VAL A 120 5.61 1.62 3.91
N ILE A 121 4.64 2.27 3.25
CA ILE A 121 3.47 1.62 2.65
C ILE A 121 3.36 1.90 1.16
N ASP A 122 2.66 1.00 0.46
CA ASP A 122 2.29 1.19 -0.95
C ASP A 122 0.89 0.60 -1.21
N ASP A 123 0.23 1.06 -2.28
CA ASP A 123 -1.09 0.54 -2.66
C ASP A 123 -0.98 -0.82 -3.38
N VAL A 124 -0.01 -0.98 -4.29
CA VAL A 124 0.17 -2.21 -5.07
C VAL A 124 1.65 -2.51 -5.30
N ALA A 125 2.10 -3.69 -4.86
CA ALA A 125 3.41 -4.20 -5.23
C ALA A 125 3.33 -5.11 -6.46
N THR A 126 3.99 -4.71 -7.55
CA THR A 126 4.26 -5.57 -8.72
C THR A 126 5.70 -6.09 -8.65
N THR A 127 6.66 -5.23 -8.91
CA THR A 127 8.10 -5.50 -8.76
C THR A 127 8.69 -4.93 -7.47
N GLY A 128 7.93 -4.12 -6.74
CA GLY A 128 8.35 -3.45 -5.52
C GLY A 128 9.13 -2.15 -5.71
N GLY A 129 9.38 -1.73 -6.97
CA GLY A 129 10.24 -0.58 -7.24
C GLY A 129 9.82 0.73 -6.58
N SER A 130 8.51 1.05 -6.56
CA SER A 130 7.98 2.24 -5.89
C SER A 130 8.23 2.20 -4.38
N THR A 131 7.95 1.04 -3.77
CA THR A 131 8.15 0.84 -2.33
C THR A 131 9.63 0.91 -1.96
N ILE A 132 10.52 0.31 -2.76
CA ILE A 132 11.98 0.37 -2.55
C ILE A 132 12.47 1.82 -2.64
N GLN A 133 12.05 2.56 -3.67
CA GLN A 133 12.36 3.98 -3.81
C GLN A 133 11.89 4.80 -2.60
N ALA A 134 10.71 4.49 -2.05
CA ALA A 134 10.21 5.14 -0.85
C ALA A 134 11.08 4.83 0.37
N ILE A 135 11.51 3.57 0.53
CA ILE A 135 12.40 3.14 1.61
C ILE A 135 13.75 3.89 1.54
N GLU A 136 14.34 3.98 0.36
CA GLU A 136 15.62 4.66 0.15
C GLU A 136 15.52 6.15 0.50
N ARG A 137 14.49 6.85 0.01
CA ARG A 137 14.25 8.26 0.32
C ARG A 137 13.95 8.52 1.80
N ALA A 138 13.22 7.64 2.45
CA ALA A 138 12.99 7.73 3.90
C ALA A 138 14.31 7.64 4.67
N ARG A 139 15.20 6.72 4.27
CA ARG A 139 16.52 6.56 4.87
C ARG A 139 17.45 7.74 4.57
N GLU A 140 17.38 8.32 3.36
CA GLU A 140 18.13 9.54 3.00
C GLU A 140 17.76 10.73 3.90
N GLU A 141 16.51 10.80 4.36
CA GLU A 141 16.02 11.82 5.32
C GLU A 141 16.29 11.42 6.79
N GLY A 142 17.03 10.34 7.02
CA GLY A 142 17.43 9.88 8.35
C GLY A 142 16.38 9.09 9.11
N LEU A 143 15.32 8.60 8.45
CA LEU A 143 14.28 7.81 9.11
C LEU A 143 14.70 6.33 9.26
N GLU A 144 14.28 5.69 10.35
CA GLU A 144 14.43 4.26 10.59
C GLU A 144 13.22 3.50 10.01
N VAL A 145 13.38 2.87 8.85
CA VAL A 145 12.31 2.06 8.25
C VAL A 145 12.31 0.68 8.89
N VAL A 146 11.31 0.40 9.74
CA VAL A 146 11.22 -0.83 10.54
C VAL A 146 10.35 -1.91 9.90
N ARG A 147 9.43 -1.54 9.02
CA ARG A 147 8.54 -2.45 8.28
C ARG A 147 8.14 -1.83 6.95
N ALA A 148 7.85 -2.67 5.95
CA ALA A 148 7.10 -2.29 4.75
C ALA A 148 5.76 -3.04 4.70
N VAL A 149 4.67 -2.34 4.31
CA VAL A 149 3.36 -2.97 4.16
C VAL A 149 2.73 -2.53 2.85
N VAL A 150 2.34 -3.48 2.00
CA VAL A 150 1.60 -3.20 0.78
C VAL A 150 0.14 -3.59 0.94
N LEU A 151 -0.77 -2.79 0.38
CA LEU A 151 -2.18 -3.12 0.44
C LEU A 151 -2.48 -4.36 -0.41
N VAL A 152 -1.99 -4.41 -1.65
CA VAL A 152 -2.16 -5.55 -2.56
C VAL A 152 -0.82 -6.03 -3.10
N ASP A 153 -0.49 -7.30 -2.81
CA ASP A 153 0.61 -8.00 -3.47
C ASP A 153 0.12 -8.70 -4.73
N ARG A 154 0.69 -8.34 -5.88
CA ARG A 154 0.40 -9.00 -7.15
C ARG A 154 1.09 -10.36 -7.30
N GLN A 155 1.92 -10.77 -6.34
CA GLN A 155 2.70 -12.01 -6.37
C GLN A 155 3.55 -12.15 -7.65
N GLU A 156 4.20 -11.07 -8.05
CA GLU A 156 5.12 -11.00 -9.19
C GLU A 156 6.57 -10.72 -8.75
N GLY A 157 6.93 -11.17 -7.54
CA GLY A 157 8.27 -11.01 -6.94
C GLY A 157 8.48 -9.70 -6.17
N GLY A 158 7.46 -8.82 -6.13
CA GLY A 158 7.59 -7.51 -5.49
C GLY A 158 7.91 -7.56 -4.00
N LEU A 159 7.22 -8.43 -3.25
CA LEU A 159 7.49 -8.56 -1.82
C LEU A 159 8.90 -9.07 -1.54
N ASP A 160 9.38 -10.02 -2.33
CA ASP A 160 10.73 -10.58 -2.13
C ASP A 160 11.80 -9.52 -2.42
N ASN A 161 11.62 -8.72 -3.46
CA ASN A 161 12.50 -7.59 -3.74
C ASN A 161 12.51 -6.57 -2.59
N ILE A 162 11.34 -6.23 -2.03
CA ILE A 162 11.24 -5.31 -0.90
C ILE A 162 11.91 -5.90 0.36
N ARG A 163 11.78 -7.21 0.60
CA ARG A 163 12.41 -7.90 1.76
C ARG A 163 13.92 -7.81 1.80
N HIS A 164 14.58 -7.70 0.65
CA HIS A 164 16.03 -7.44 0.61
C HIS A 164 16.41 -6.09 1.23
N HIS A 165 15.50 -5.11 1.23
CA HIS A 165 15.69 -3.79 1.84
C HIS A 165 15.12 -3.71 3.27
N VAL A 166 13.94 -4.30 3.49
CA VAL A 166 13.25 -4.35 4.78
C VAL A 166 12.72 -5.77 5.00
N PRO A 167 13.42 -6.61 5.81
CA PRO A 167 13.05 -8.01 6.03
C PRO A 167 11.61 -8.22 6.53
N ASP A 168 11.11 -7.34 7.42
CA ASP A 168 9.70 -7.36 7.85
C ASP A 168 8.81 -6.66 6.82
N THR A 169 8.55 -7.33 5.70
CA THR A 169 7.67 -6.87 4.63
C THR A 169 6.42 -7.74 4.56
N ARG A 170 5.25 -7.11 4.53
CA ARG A 170 3.94 -7.78 4.57
C ARG A 170 2.99 -7.25 3.50
N ALA A 171 1.99 -8.07 3.14
CA ALA A 171 0.83 -7.65 2.36
C ALA A 171 -0.45 -7.82 3.18
N ILE A 172 -1.43 -6.93 2.98
CA ILE A 172 -2.77 -7.07 3.55
C ILE A 172 -3.60 -8.07 2.74
N ILE A 173 -3.50 -7.98 1.42
CA ILE A 173 -4.25 -8.79 0.46
C ILE A 173 -3.29 -9.27 -0.63
N THR A 174 -3.50 -10.50 -1.10
CA THR A 174 -2.76 -11.08 -2.23
C THR A 174 -3.64 -11.15 -3.48
N ARG A 175 -3.00 -11.23 -4.65
CA ARG A 175 -3.69 -11.51 -5.92
C ARG A 175 -4.52 -12.79 -5.84
N ASP A 176 -4.00 -13.85 -5.23
CA ASP A 176 -4.70 -15.14 -5.17
C ASP A 176 -5.98 -15.05 -4.34
N GLU A 177 -6.01 -14.24 -3.27
CA GLU A 177 -7.24 -13.95 -2.52
C GLU A 177 -8.27 -13.23 -3.40
N LEU A 178 -7.85 -12.25 -4.22
CA LEU A 178 -8.72 -11.56 -5.18
C LEU A 178 -9.23 -12.51 -6.26
N MET A 179 -8.36 -13.36 -6.80
CA MET A 179 -8.74 -14.36 -7.81
C MET A 179 -9.74 -15.37 -7.26
N ALA A 180 -9.56 -15.85 -6.03
CA ALA A 180 -10.50 -16.77 -5.39
C ALA A 180 -11.91 -16.16 -5.26
N MET A 181 -12.02 -14.85 -5.00
CA MET A 181 -13.31 -14.15 -4.97
C MET A 181 -13.98 -14.11 -6.35
N VAL A 182 -13.22 -13.82 -7.41
CA VAL A 182 -13.76 -13.73 -8.78
C VAL A 182 -14.15 -15.10 -9.32
N THR A 183 -13.30 -16.13 -9.13
CA THR A 183 -13.56 -17.48 -9.65
C THR A 183 -14.58 -18.25 -8.80
N GLY A 184 -14.62 -18.02 -7.46
CA GLY A 184 -15.59 -18.62 -6.56
C GLY A 184 -17.04 -18.11 -6.77
N ASN A 185 -17.21 -16.84 -7.17
CA ASN A 185 -18.53 -16.27 -7.51
C ASN A 185 -19.03 -16.70 -8.89
N GLY A 186 -18.14 -17.05 -9.83
CA GLY A 186 -18.52 -17.52 -11.17
C GLY A 186 -19.31 -18.85 -11.18
N ASN A 187 -19.41 -19.55 -10.05
CA ASN A 187 -20.15 -20.79 -9.93
C ASN A 187 -21.58 -20.62 -9.35
N LYS A 188 -21.95 -19.38 -8.95
CA LYS A 188 -23.31 -19.11 -8.41
C LYS A 188 -24.31 -18.63 -9.47
N ASP A 189 -23.85 -18.14 -10.60
CA ASP A 189 -24.71 -17.60 -11.67
C ASP A 189 -25.02 -18.62 -12.78
N LYS A 190 -24.72 -19.91 -12.54
CA LYS A 190 -25.02 -21.03 -13.45
C LYS A 190 -25.96 -22.07 -12.82
N LYS A 191 -26.98 -21.61 -12.08
CA LYS A 191 -28.10 -22.48 -11.66
C LYS A 191 -29.44 -21.81 -11.95
#